data_f0ae46fff285f8d78ab86bd58bd24fc4
#
_entry.id   f0ae46fff285f8d78ab86bd58bd24fc4
#
_cell.length_a   1.000
_cell.length_b   1.000
_cell.length_c   1.000
_cell.angle_alpha   90.00
_cell.angle_beta   90.00
_cell.angle_gamma   90.00
#
_symmetry.space_group_name_H-M   'P 1'
#
loop_
_entity.id
_entity.type
_entity.pdbx_description
1 polymer ?
#
loop_
_entity_poly.entity_id
_entity_poly.type
_entity_poly.pdbx_seq_one_letter_code
_entity_poly.pdbx_strand_id
1 'polypeptide(L)'
;MKRTYTISIIVFCVVLSKCASQKKTQYDIPSHVPPENKELLIARAEKGKVLYKMYCGDCHGIFTKGKDSIPNFTKIQIDNYHATALIGLDQNNHAIAKKMSTEQIDYVITFLRLRKID
;
A
#
# COMPACT_ATOMS: atom_id res chain seq x y z
N MET A 1 27.54 21.75 -37.58
CA MET A 1 27.40 20.54 -36.78
C MET A 1 27.22 20.75 -35.27
N LYS A 2 27.71 21.82 -34.65
CA LYS A 2 27.54 22.05 -33.18
C LYS A 2 26.12 22.40 -32.72
N ARG A 3 25.25 22.94 -33.59
CA ARG A 3 23.88 23.36 -33.26
C ARG A 3 22.87 22.24 -33.15
N THR A 4 23.10 21.14 -33.85
CA THR A 4 22.19 19.95 -33.84
C THR A 4 22.28 19.14 -32.59
N TYR A 5 23.46 19.06 -31.96
CA TYR A 5 23.65 18.29 -30.72
C TYR A 5 23.01 18.97 -29.49
N THR A 6 23.00 20.28 -29.44
CA THR A 6 22.38 21.07 -28.35
C THR A 6 20.87 20.87 -28.30
N ILE A 7 20.21 20.84 -29.46
CA ILE A 7 18.75 20.63 -29.55
C ILE A 7 18.40 19.20 -29.14
N SER A 8 19.20 18.20 -29.53
CA SER A 8 18.98 16.80 -29.18
C SER A 8 19.08 16.55 -27.67
N ILE A 9 20.04 17.20 -27.01
CA ILE A 9 20.22 17.06 -25.55
C ILE A 9 19.05 17.71 -24.79
N ILE A 10 18.55 18.85 -25.23
CA ILE A 10 17.42 19.55 -24.60
C ILE A 10 16.14 18.71 -24.74
N VAL A 11 15.90 18.12 -25.90
CA VAL A 11 14.72 17.25 -26.13
C VAL A 11 14.81 15.99 -25.26
N PHE A 12 16.00 15.41 -25.07
CA PHE A 12 16.19 14.24 -24.23
C PHE A 12 15.95 14.53 -22.75
N CYS A 13 16.39 15.69 -22.25
CA CYS A 13 16.14 16.10 -20.86
C CYS A 13 14.64 16.36 -20.56
N VAL A 14 13.87 16.86 -21.52
CA VAL A 14 12.43 17.14 -21.34
C VAL A 14 11.61 15.83 -21.28
N VAL A 15 12.06 14.76 -21.94
CA VAL A 15 11.36 13.48 -21.92
C VAL A 15 11.53 12.75 -20.57
N LEU A 16 12.65 12.97 -19.86
CA LEU A 16 12.90 12.37 -18.55
C LEU A 16 12.12 13.02 -17.40
N SER A 17 11.56 14.22 -17.62
CA SER A 17 10.81 14.96 -16.59
C SER A 17 9.37 14.49 -16.38
N LYS A 18 8.88 13.51 -17.15
CA LYS A 18 7.56 12.92 -16.98
C LYS A 18 7.61 11.65 -16.13
N CYS A 19 8.38 11.65 -15.05
CA CYS A 19 8.10 10.72 -13.94
C CYS A 19 6.76 11.14 -13.36
N ALA A 20 5.68 10.45 -13.76
CA ALA A 20 4.36 10.68 -13.23
C ALA A 20 4.43 10.59 -11.70
N SER A 21 4.18 11.69 -11.04
CA SER A 21 4.03 11.76 -9.59
C SER A 21 2.89 10.79 -9.23
N GLN A 22 3.24 9.59 -8.79
CA GLN A 22 2.23 8.66 -8.27
C GLN A 22 1.62 9.32 -7.05
N LYS A 23 0.29 9.50 -7.06
CA LYS A 23 -0.44 10.02 -5.90
C LYS A 23 -0.05 9.17 -4.69
N LYS A 24 0.66 9.77 -3.73
CA LYS A 24 1.12 9.09 -2.53
C LYS A 24 -0.10 8.64 -1.74
N THR A 25 -0.12 7.39 -1.30
CA THR A 25 -1.16 6.90 -0.41
C THR A 25 -1.24 7.80 0.83
N GLN A 26 -2.44 8.26 1.14
CA GLN A 26 -2.69 9.02 2.36
C GLN A 26 -3.12 8.06 3.47
N TYR A 27 -2.69 8.38 4.70
CA TYR A 27 -3.02 7.62 5.90
C TYR A 27 -3.75 8.51 6.88
N ASP A 28 -4.80 7.96 7.47
CA ASP A 28 -5.54 8.57 8.57
C ASP A 28 -4.98 8.05 9.89
N ILE A 29 -4.11 8.86 10.51
CA ILE A 29 -3.46 8.49 11.76
C ILE A 29 -4.31 9.02 12.90
N PRO A 30 -4.75 8.14 13.85
CA PRO A 30 -5.56 8.57 14.98
C PRO A 30 -4.89 9.70 15.77
N SER A 31 -5.68 10.68 16.21
CA SER A 31 -5.17 11.90 16.86
C SER A 31 -4.45 11.64 18.19
N HIS A 32 -4.79 10.52 18.87
CA HIS A 32 -4.16 10.12 20.13
C HIS A 32 -2.75 9.51 19.96
N VAL A 33 -2.30 9.28 18.71
CA VAL A 33 -0.96 8.74 18.45
C VAL A 33 0.07 9.85 18.63
N PRO A 34 1.07 9.66 19.54
CA PRO A 34 2.15 10.62 19.71
C PRO A 34 2.91 10.89 18.41
N PRO A 35 3.39 12.13 18.21
CA PRO A 35 4.08 12.51 16.97
C PRO A 35 5.24 11.58 16.59
N GLU A 36 6.03 11.16 17.57
CA GLU A 36 7.18 10.27 17.43
C GLU A 36 6.80 8.87 16.90
N ASN A 37 5.57 8.43 17.14
CA ASN A 37 5.09 7.13 16.69
C ASN A 37 4.39 7.19 15.31
N LYS A 38 4.06 8.38 14.81
CA LYS A 38 3.35 8.52 13.53
C LYS A 38 4.18 8.02 12.35
N GLU A 39 5.45 8.37 12.31
CA GLU A 39 6.36 7.91 11.24
C GLU A 39 6.52 6.40 11.25
N LEU A 40 6.61 5.79 12.42
CA LEU A 40 6.69 4.34 12.56
C LEU A 40 5.41 3.66 12.04
N LEU A 41 4.24 4.18 12.37
CA LEU A 41 2.96 3.65 11.88
C LEU A 41 2.84 3.78 10.36
N ILE A 42 3.26 4.90 9.79
CA ILE A 42 3.28 5.10 8.34
C ILE A 42 4.23 4.09 7.68
N ALA A 43 5.43 3.92 8.23
CA ALA A 43 6.40 2.95 7.71
C ALA A 43 5.84 1.50 7.76
N ARG A 44 5.13 1.12 8.83
CA ARG A 44 4.45 -0.17 8.93
C ARG A 44 3.34 -0.30 7.89
N ALA A 45 2.53 0.74 7.70
CA ALA A 45 1.47 0.75 6.69
C ALA A 45 2.02 0.65 5.27
N GLU A 46 3.13 1.32 4.95
CA GLU A 46 3.78 1.21 3.63
C GLU A 46 4.32 -0.21 3.39
N LYS A 47 4.92 -0.87 4.38
CA LYS A 47 5.29 -2.30 4.28
C LYS A 47 4.05 -3.16 4.03
N GLY A 48 2.98 -2.92 4.76
CA GLY A 48 1.70 -3.61 4.59
C GLY A 48 1.10 -3.42 3.22
N LYS A 49 1.19 -2.23 2.63
CA LYS A 49 0.76 -1.93 1.27
C LYS A 49 1.50 -2.78 0.22
N VAL A 50 2.81 -2.94 0.37
CA VAL A 50 3.61 -3.80 -0.52
C VAL A 50 3.17 -5.26 -0.39
N LEU A 51 3.02 -5.75 0.83
CA LEU A 51 2.57 -7.13 1.10
C LEU A 51 1.14 -7.35 0.61
N TYR A 52 0.23 -6.40 0.84
CA TYR A 52 -1.13 -6.47 0.31
C TYR A 52 -1.13 -6.60 -1.22
N LYS A 53 -0.33 -5.80 -1.91
CA LYS A 53 -0.18 -5.90 -3.37
C LYS A 53 0.28 -7.28 -3.80
N MET A 54 1.23 -7.87 -3.08
CA MET A 54 1.82 -9.16 -3.44
C MET A 54 0.89 -10.36 -3.18
N TYR A 55 0.12 -10.31 -2.10
CA TYR A 55 -0.64 -11.46 -1.62
C TYR A 55 -2.15 -11.33 -1.77
N CYS A 56 -2.68 -10.12 -1.80
CA CYS A 56 -4.11 -9.85 -1.79
C CYS A 56 -4.59 -9.15 -3.06
N GLY A 57 -3.71 -8.41 -3.74
CA GLY A 57 -4.04 -7.49 -4.81
C GLY A 57 -4.68 -8.13 -6.02
N ASP A 58 -4.29 -9.35 -6.39
CA ASP A 58 -4.83 -10.05 -7.56
C ASP A 58 -6.33 -10.35 -7.42
N CYS A 59 -6.79 -10.61 -6.19
CA CYS A 59 -8.19 -10.90 -5.90
C CYS A 59 -8.97 -9.67 -5.44
N HIS A 60 -8.34 -8.77 -4.68
CA HIS A 60 -9.01 -7.66 -4.01
C HIS A 60 -8.74 -6.29 -4.62
N GLY A 61 -7.94 -6.22 -5.69
CA GLY A 61 -7.57 -4.95 -6.32
C GLY A 61 -6.45 -4.21 -5.60
N ILE A 62 -5.85 -3.26 -6.32
CA ILE A 62 -4.69 -2.47 -5.87
C ILE A 62 -4.84 -1.01 -6.28
N PHE A 63 -3.92 -0.16 -5.82
CA PHE A 63 -3.76 1.18 -6.36
C PHE A 63 -3.22 1.12 -7.79
N THR A 64 -4.04 1.54 -8.76
CA THR A 64 -3.66 1.65 -10.16
C THR A 64 -3.94 3.06 -10.68
N LYS A 65 -2.95 3.71 -11.30
CA LYS A 65 -3.10 5.01 -11.95
C LYS A 65 -3.79 6.08 -11.07
N GLY A 66 -3.49 6.07 -9.77
CA GLY A 66 -4.07 7.01 -8.81
C GLY A 66 -5.50 6.70 -8.37
N LYS A 67 -6.07 5.57 -8.77
CA LYS A 67 -7.35 5.08 -8.25
C LYS A 67 -7.11 3.97 -7.24
N ASP A 68 -7.79 4.06 -6.11
CA ASP A 68 -7.86 3.00 -5.12
C ASP A 68 -9.00 2.05 -5.51
N SER A 69 -8.65 0.83 -5.92
CA SER A 69 -9.62 -0.24 -6.22
C SER A 69 -9.71 -1.29 -5.11
N ILE A 70 -9.03 -1.05 -3.99
CA ILE A 70 -9.10 -1.92 -2.81
C ILE A 70 -10.50 -1.77 -2.20
N PRO A 71 -11.22 -2.87 -1.88
CA PRO A 71 -12.53 -2.77 -1.25
C PRO A 71 -12.48 -1.99 0.07
N ASN A 72 -13.56 -1.27 0.35
CA ASN A 72 -13.72 -0.54 1.61
C ASN A 72 -14.16 -1.51 2.72
N PHE A 73 -13.21 -2.32 3.18
CA PHE A 73 -13.45 -3.23 4.30
C PHE A 73 -13.86 -2.45 5.55
N THR A 74 -14.91 -2.92 6.20
CA THR A 74 -15.31 -2.36 7.50
C THR A 74 -14.28 -2.75 8.57
N LYS A 75 -14.25 -1.96 9.66
CA LYS A 75 -13.40 -2.27 10.82
C LYS A 75 -13.66 -3.71 11.33
N ILE A 76 -14.91 -4.13 11.40
CA ILE A 76 -15.29 -5.48 11.86
C ILE A 76 -14.73 -6.55 10.93
N GLN A 77 -14.80 -6.36 9.61
CA GLN A 77 -14.23 -7.31 8.64
C GLN A 77 -12.72 -7.44 8.81
N ILE A 78 -12.01 -6.30 8.98
CA ILE A 78 -10.57 -6.30 9.18
C ILE A 78 -10.20 -6.99 10.51
N ASP A 79 -10.91 -6.69 11.59
CA ASP A 79 -10.63 -7.25 12.91
C ASP A 79 -10.90 -8.77 12.93
N ASN A 80 -11.99 -9.24 12.32
CA ASN A 80 -12.30 -10.65 12.20
C ASN A 80 -11.24 -11.39 11.37
N TYR A 81 -10.85 -10.83 10.22
CA TYR A 81 -9.78 -11.43 9.42
C TYR A 81 -8.47 -11.49 10.19
N HIS A 82 -8.09 -10.42 10.90
CA HIS A 82 -6.88 -10.38 11.71
C HIS A 82 -6.88 -11.48 12.77
N ALA A 83 -7.98 -11.60 13.53
CA ALA A 83 -8.11 -12.63 14.55
C ALA A 83 -8.03 -14.04 13.96
N THR A 84 -8.78 -14.33 12.90
CA THR A 84 -8.83 -15.66 12.28
C THR A 84 -7.52 -16.04 11.59
N ALA A 85 -6.83 -15.07 10.96
CA ALA A 85 -5.54 -15.30 10.33
C ALA A 85 -4.44 -15.61 11.35
N LEU A 86 -4.44 -14.94 12.52
CA LEU A 86 -3.46 -15.19 13.59
C LEU A 86 -3.61 -16.55 14.24
N ILE A 87 -4.83 -17.04 14.39
CA ILE A 87 -5.10 -18.36 15.02
C ILE A 87 -5.20 -19.49 14.00
N GLY A 88 -4.97 -19.22 12.72
CA GLY A 88 -4.95 -20.22 11.65
C GLY A 88 -6.32 -20.84 11.32
N LEU A 89 -7.42 -20.24 11.75
CA LEU A 89 -8.78 -20.78 11.53
C LEU A 89 -9.32 -20.47 10.13
N ASP A 90 -8.80 -19.46 9.44
CA ASP A 90 -9.28 -19.09 8.09
C ASP A 90 -8.59 -19.93 7.00
N GLN A 91 -8.65 -21.23 7.14
CA GLN A 91 -7.93 -22.15 6.26
C GLN A 91 -8.61 -22.36 4.90
N ASN A 92 -9.92 -22.16 4.83
CA ASN A 92 -10.71 -22.52 3.66
C ASN A 92 -10.90 -21.38 2.66
N ASN A 93 -10.96 -20.14 3.13
CA ASN A 93 -11.25 -18.99 2.28
C ASN A 93 -10.03 -18.12 1.96
N HIS A 94 -9.00 -18.11 2.82
CA HIS A 94 -7.80 -17.30 2.67
C HIS A 94 -6.51 -18.09 2.89
N ALA A 95 -6.31 -19.15 2.11
CA ALA A 95 -5.08 -19.96 2.14
C ALA A 95 -3.79 -19.12 2.01
N ILE A 96 -3.90 -17.89 1.49
CA ILE A 96 -2.80 -16.95 1.36
C ILE A 96 -2.22 -16.54 2.72
N ALA A 97 -3.04 -16.51 3.79
CA ALA A 97 -2.57 -16.19 5.14
C ALA A 97 -1.50 -17.17 5.63
N LYS A 98 -1.53 -18.42 5.17
CA LYS A 98 -0.51 -19.43 5.51
C LYS A 98 0.86 -19.14 4.90
N LYS A 99 0.92 -18.28 3.86
CA LYS A 99 2.16 -17.89 3.19
C LYS A 99 2.83 -16.68 3.83
N MET A 100 2.17 -16.04 4.79
CA MET A 100 2.66 -14.87 5.48
C MET A 100 2.98 -15.19 6.94
N SER A 101 4.04 -14.56 7.46
CA SER A 101 4.29 -14.57 8.91
C SER A 101 3.24 -13.71 9.63
N THR A 102 3.09 -13.94 10.92
CA THR A 102 2.23 -13.12 11.80
C THR A 102 2.55 -11.64 11.69
N GLU A 103 3.84 -11.28 11.64
CA GLU A 103 4.27 -9.90 11.48
C GLU A 103 3.86 -9.32 10.12
N GLN A 104 3.96 -10.10 9.04
CA GLN A 104 3.52 -9.67 7.72
C GLN A 104 2.00 -9.44 7.65
N ILE A 105 1.23 -10.32 8.29
CA ILE A 105 -0.23 -10.14 8.44
C ILE A 105 -0.51 -8.83 9.19
N ASP A 106 0.18 -8.56 10.28
CA ASP A 106 0.01 -7.34 11.07
C ASP A 106 0.35 -6.06 10.27
N TYR A 107 1.36 -6.11 9.40
CA TYR A 107 1.65 -5.00 8.48
C TYR A 107 0.50 -4.77 7.49
N VAL A 108 -0.06 -5.83 6.89
CA VAL A 108 -1.21 -5.72 5.98
C VAL A 108 -2.42 -5.14 6.70
N ILE A 109 -2.71 -5.61 7.91
CA ILE A 109 -3.81 -5.09 8.74
C ILE A 109 -3.59 -3.61 9.09
N THR A 110 -2.36 -3.22 9.44
CA THR A 110 -2.01 -1.82 9.70
C THR A 110 -2.29 -0.95 8.47
N PHE A 111 -1.89 -1.40 7.29
CA PHE A 111 -2.20 -0.70 6.04
C PHE A 111 -3.69 -0.54 5.81
N LEU A 112 -4.47 -1.62 5.91
CA LEU A 112 -5.92 -1.58 5.69
C LEU A 112 -6.68 -0.69 6.67
N ARG A 113 -6.21 -0.63 7.93
CA ARG A 113 -6.82 0.22 8.97
C ARG A 113 -6.51 1.70 8.79
N LEU A 114 -5.31 2.03 8.34
CA LEU A 114 -4.84 3.41 8.29
C LEU A 114 -4.99 4.06 6.93
N ARG A 115 -5.17 3.30 5.84
CA ARG A 115 -5.35 3.91 4.52
C ARG A 115 -6.58 4.81 4.51
N LYS A 116 -6.41 6.02 4.00
CA LYS A 116 -7.54 6.93 3.79
C LYS A 116 -8.37 6.41 2.61
N ILE A 117 -9.65 6.27 2.85
CA ILE A 117 -10.65 5.89 1.84
C ILE A 117 -11.25 7.20 1.35
N ASP A 118 -11.10 7.51 0.05
CA ASP A 118 -11.69 8.69 -0.59
C ASP A 118 -13.17 8.46 -0.92
#